data_575f29f0e356ef13eb31860830b611ef
#
_entry.id   575f29f0e356ef13eb31860830b611ef
#
_cell.length_a   1.000
_cell.length_b   1.000
_cell.length_c   1.000
_cell.angle_alpha   90.00
_cell.angle_beta   90.00
_cell.angle_gamma   90.00
#
_symmetry.space_group_name_H-M   'P 1'
#
loop_
_entity.id
_entity.type
_entity.pdbx_description
1 polymer ?
#
loop_
_entity_poly.entity_id
_entity_poly.type
_entity_poly.pdbx_seq_one_letter_code
_entity_poly.pdbx_strand_id
1 'polypeptide(L)'
;MAFVLKLLLAVFLLRLLATGMAVSSLLDTSSTSEHDDQSCDLASIQVQQSNTGDKVGHDPVFEVEVKNLCRCSVAGVFLRSEGFASSTAVDPELFRRAGNDYLVNDGKSMQSALSVKFRYAWDRAFKMSAASFQANCRWINKENH
;
A
#
# COMPACT_ATOMS: atom_id res chain seq x y z
N MET A 1 -52.17 -5.16 40.45
CA MET A 1 -50.99 -5.44 39.62
C MET A 1 -50.54 -4.24 38.79
N ALA A 2 -51.43 -3.40 38.26
CA ALA A 2 -51.03 -2.24 37.46
C ALA A 2 -50.25 -1.14 38.21
N PHE A 3 -50.49 -1.01 39.53
CA PHE A 3 -49.79 0.01 40.36
C PHE A 3 -48.34 -0.33 40.62
N VAL A 4 -48.03 -1.61 40.84
CA VAL A 4 -46.67 -2.10 41.08
C VAL A 4 -45.80 -1.96 39.82
N LEU A 5 -46.39 -2.24 38.65
CA LEU A 5 -45.71 -2.12 37.37
C LEU A 5 -45.33 -0.65 37.04
N LYS A 6 -46.23 0.30 37.35
CA LYS A 6 -45.97 1.73 37.19
C LYS A 6 -44.90 2.24 38.14
N LEU A 7 -44.86 1.71 39.37
CA LEU A 7 -43.83 2.08 40.34
C LEU A 7 -42.45 1.57 39.92
N LEU A 8 -42.37 0.34 39.41
CA LEU A 8 -41.13 -0.23 38.90
C LEU A 8 -40.59 0.51 37.68
N LEU A 9 -41.47 0.92 36.76
CA LEU A 9 -41.11 1.75 35.62
C LEU A 9 -40.58 3.13 36.03
N ALA A 10 -41.21 3.77 37.02
CA ALA A 10 -40.75 5.06 37.50
C ALA A 10 -39.37 4.98 38.17
N VAL A 11 -39.12 3.92 38.97
CA VAL A 11 -37.79 3.70 39.58
C VAL A 11 -36.71 3.39 38.54
N PHE A 12 -37.09 2.65 37.49
CA PHE A 12 -36.15 2.35 36.40
C PHE A 12 -35.75 3.61 35.60
N LEU A 13 -36.74 4.47 35.32
CA LEU A 13 -36.50 5.76 34.65
C LEU A 13 -35.68 6.71 35.50
N LEU A 14 -35.93 6.76 36.83
CA LEU A 14 -35.10 7.56 37.75
C LEU A 14 -33.65 7.08 37.80
N ARG A 15 -33.41 5.78 37.68
CA ARG A 15 -32.07 5.22 37.64
C ARG A 15 -31.32 5.56 36.36
N LEU A 16 -32.02 5.65 35.22
CA LEU A 16 -31.45 6.08 33.96
C LEU A 16 -31.05 7.55 33.95
N LEU A 17 -31.73 8.39 34.73
CA LEU A 17 -31.38 9.82 34.88
C LEU A 17 -30.24 10.06 35.88
N ALA A 18 -30.01 9.11 36.81
CA ALA A 18 -28.96 9.21 37.81
C ALA A 18 -27.59 8.72 37.29
N THR A 19 -27.54 7.95 36.19
CA THR A 19 -26.35 7.68 35.46
C THR A 19 -26.11 8.82 34.44
N GLY A 20 -25.90 10.02 34.96
CA GLY A 20 -25.35 11.11 34.21
C GLY A 20 -23.99 10.63 33.66
N MET A 21 -24.02 10.06 32.47
CA MET A 21 -22.80 10.02 31.67
C MET A 21 -22.42 11.46 31.42
N ALA A 22 -21.48 11.93 32.22
CA ALA A 22 -20.69 13.06 31.84
C ALA A 22 -20.04 12.69 30.50
N VAL A 23 -20.69 13.06 29.42
CA VAL A 23 -20.01 13.23 28.15
C VAL A 23 -19.08 14.42 28.40
N SER A 24 -17.93 14.12 28.98
CA SER A 24 -16.78 14.99 28.85
C SER A 24 -16.51 15.04 27.36
N SER A 25 -17.06 16.06 26.71
CA SER A 25 -16.53 16.59 25.48
C SER A 25 -15.10 17.02 25.79
N LEU A 26 -14.19 16.06 25.78
CA LEU A 26 -12.83 16.32 25.44
C LEU A 26 -12.84 16.75 23.96
N LEU A 27 -13.13 18.04 23.78
CA LEU A 27 -12.53 18.80 22.70
C LEU A 27 -11.05 18.77 22.99
N ASP A 28 -10.46 17.59 22.74
CA ASP A 28 -9.07 17.50 22.42
C ASP A 28 -8.95 18.17 21.04
N THR A 29 -8.74 19.47 21.10
CA THR A 29 -8.11 20.20 20.01
C THR A 29 -6.65 19.74 20.01
N SER A 30 -6.45 18.46 19.76
CA SER A 30 -5.27 18.01 19.07
C SER A 30 -5.37 18.65 17.69
N SER A 31 -4.84 19.84 17.55
CA SER A 31 -4.19 20.23 16.31
C SER A 31 -3.08 19.19 16.09
N THR A 32 -3.46 18.00 15.65
CA THR A 32 -2.61 17.22 14.79
C THR A 32 -2.37 18.19 13.63
N SER A 33 -1.26 18.92 13.69
CA SER A 33 -0.58 19.28 12.47
C SER A 33 -0.52 17.96 11.70
N GLU A 34 -1.39 17.81 10.70
CA GLU A 34 -1.13 16.94 9.59
C GLU A 34 0.17 17.48 8.97
N HIS A 35 1.28 17.15 9.61
CA HIS A 35 2.48 16.89 8.89
C HIS A 35 2.07 15.73 7.99
N ASP A 36 1.58 16.07 6.82
CA ASP A 36 1.53 15.20 5.67
C ASP A 36 2.99 14.77 5.47
N ASP A 37 3.38 13.78 6.26
CA ASP A 37 4.71 13.19 6.20
C ASP A 37 4.78 12.50 4.85
N GLN A 38 5.26 13.25 3.85
CA GLN A 38 5.43 12.80 2.47
C GLN A 38 6.57 11.78 2.38
N SER A 39 6.89 11.13 3.51
CA SER A 39 7.83 10.03 3.53
C SER A 39 7.22 8.84 2.80
N CYS A 40 7.88 8.42 1.72
CA CYS A 40 7.56 7.21 1.02
C CYS A 40 8.27 6.05 1.70
N ASP A 41 7.54 5.00 2.01
CA ASP A 41 8.06 3.77 2.57
C ASP A 41 8.00 2.62 1.54
N LEU A 42 8.42 1.41 1.93
CA LEU A 42 8.38 0.25 1.04
C LEU A 42 6.94 -0.14 0.63
N ALA A 43 5.92 0.19 1.44
CA ALA A 43 4.53 -0.05 1.10
C ALA A 43 4.02 0.89 0.00
N SER A 44 4.74 1.99 -0.26
CA SER A 44 4.46 2.89 -1.38
C SER A 44 4.80 2.28 -2.75
N ILE A 45 5.54 1.18 -2.78
CA ILE A 45 5.80 0.41 -4.00
C ILE A 45 4.89 -0.82 -4.00
N GLN A 46 3.81 -0.73 -4.75
CA GLN A 46 2.87 -1.83 -4.90
C GLN A 46 3.36 -2.80 -5.97
N VAL A 47 3.38 -4.10 -5.64
CA VAL A 47 3.68 -5.18 -6.58
C VAL A 47 2.46 -6.07 -6.71
N GLN A 48 1.92 -6.17 -7.90
CA GLN A 48 0.78 -7.04 -8.23
C GLN A 48 1.19 -8.04 -9.30
N GLN A 49 0.63 -9.25 -9.21
CA GLN A 49 0.85 -10.29 -10.20
C GLN A 49 -0.48 -10.90 -10.62
N SER A 50 -0.60 -11.19 -11.90
CA SER A 50 -1.76 -11.87 -12.48
C SER A 50 -1.30 -12.94 -13.48
N ASN A 51 -2.00 -14.08 -13.50
CA ASN A 51 -1.85 -15.06 -14.55
C ASN A 51 -2.55 -14.51 -15.81
N THR A 52 -1.83 -14.43 -16.94
CA THR A 52 -2.36 -13.88 -18.18
C THR A 52 -3.30 -14.86 -18.91
N GLY A 53 -3.26 -16.14 -18.56
CA GLY A 53 -3.91 -17.23 -19.31
C GLY A 53 -3.05 -17.82 -20.42
N ASP A 54 -1.97 -17.12 -20.81
CA ASP A 54 -1.01 -17.62 -21.80
C ASP A 54 -0.08 -18.67 -21.19
N LYS A 55 0.62 -19.42 -22.06
CA LYS A 55 1.64 -20.39 -21.66
C LYS A 55 2.87 -20.31 -22.55
N VAL A 56 4.02 -20.63 -21.97
CA VAL A 56 5.27 -20.92 -22.68
C VAL A 56 5.61 -22.38 -22.40
N GLY A 57 5.44 -23.25 -23.41
CA GLY A 57 5.48 -24.67 -23.18
C GLY A 57 4.35 -25.11 -22.22
N HIS A 58 4.73 -25.62 -21.06
CA HIS A 58 3.78 -26.01 -20.00
C HIS A 58 3.60 -24.95 -18.92
N ASP A 59 4.48 -23.94 -18.90
CA ASP A 59 4.53 -22.95 -17.84
C ASP A 59 3.52 -21.81 -18.08
N PRO A 60 2.69 -21.47 -17.10
CA PRO A 60 1.83 -20.31 -17.18
C PRO A 60 2.63 -19.01 -17.22
N VAL A 61 2.10 -18.02 -17.95
CA VAL A 61 2.69 -16.68 -18.04
C VAL A 61 2.05 -15.77 -16.98
N PHE A 62 2.90 -15.11 -16.21
CA PHE A 62 2.49 -14.10 -15.23
C PHE A 62 2.91 -12.70 -15.70
N GLU A 63 1.99 -11.74 -15.56
CA GLU A 63 2.30 -10.32 -15.67
C GLU A 63 2.48 -9.74 -14.28
N VAL A 64 3.58 -9.04 -14.07
CA VAL A 64 3.89 -8.30 -12.86
C VAL A 64 3.74 -6.82 -13.14
N GLU A 65 3.01 -6.12 -12.29
CA GLU A 65 2.91 -4.67 -12.29
C GLU A 65 3.55 -4.12 -11.02
N VAL A 66 4.53 -3.25 -11.20
CA VAL A 66 5.21 -2.50 -10.12
C VAL A 66 4.77 -1.06 -10.22
N LYS A 67 4.00 -0.59 -9.22
CA LYS A 67 3.39 0.74 -9.24
C LYS A 67 3.93 1.62 -8.12
N ASN A 68 4.23 2.86 -8.46
CA ASN A 68 4.59 3.90 -7.49
C ASN A 68 3.32 4.54 -6.92
N LEU A 69 2.96 4.25 -5.67
CA LEU A 69 1.87 4.89 -4.93
C LEU A 69 2.33 6.11 -4.12
N CYS A 70 3.64 6.35 -4.05
CA CYS A 70 4.18 7.54 -3.41
C CYS A 70 3.81 8.80 -4.22
N ARG A 71 3.58 9.92 -3.55
CA ARG A 71 3.37 11.22 -4.20
C ARG A 71 4.62 11.76 -4.88
N CYS A 72 5.79 11.28 -4.48
CA CYS A 72 7.07 11.63 -5.06
C CYS A 72 7.44 10.71 -6.23
N SER A 73 8.33 11.14 -7.09
CA SER A 73 8.97 10.23 -8.02
C SER A 73 9.93 9.29 -7.27
N VAL A 74 10.02 8.04 -7.71
CA VAL A 74 10.94 7.05 -7.15
C VAL A 74 11.89 6.54 -8.22
N ALA A 75 13.11 6.22 -7.86
CA ALA A 75 14.12 5.67 -8.75
C ALA A 75 14.89 4.56 -8.05
N GLY A 76 15.62 3.74 -8.80
CA GLY A 76 16.41 2.66 -8.24
C GLY A 76 15.53 1.69 -7.45
N VAL A 77 14.38 1.31 -8.00
CA VAL A 77 13.45 0.37 -7.35
C VAL A 77 14.02 -1.03 -7.45
N PHE A 78 14.22 -1.67 -6.29
CA PHE A 78 14.60 -3.07 -6.18
C PHE A 78 13.48 -3.91 -5.61
N LEU A 79 13.29 -5.09 -6.17
CA LEU A 79 12.38 -6.11 -5.65
C LEU A 79 13.18 -7.30 -5.12
N ARG A 80 12.72 -7.84 -4.00
CA ARG A 80 13.13 -9.16 -3.51
C ARG A 80 12.24 -10.23 -4.12
N SER A 81 12.87 -11.27 -4.67
CA SER A 81 12.18 -12.46 -5.19
C SER A 81 13.12 -13.66 -5.07
N GLU A 82 12.98 -14.41 -3.99
CA GLU A 82 13.84 -15.57 -3.76
C GLU A 82 13.59 -16.67 -4.79
N GLY A 83 14.69 -17.20 -5.35
CA GLY A 83 14.64 -18.31 -6.29
C GLY A 83 13.97 -17.98 -7.63
N PHE A 84 13.81 -16.69 -7.98
CA PHE A 84 13.18 -16.31 -9.23
C PHE A 84 13.86 -16.97 -10.42
N ALA A 85 13.03 -17.55 -11.28
CA ALA A 85 13.40 -18.15 -12.56
C ALA A 85 12.30 -17.90 -13.59
N SER A 86 12.63 -18.04 -14.86
CA SER A 86 11.68 -17.93 -15.96
C SER A 86 12.11 -18.82 -17.10
N SER A 87 11.19 -19.58 -17.67
CA SER A 87 11.38 -20.41 -18.87
C SER A 87 11.39 -19.57 -20.18
N THR A 88 11.10 -18.28 -20.08
CA THR A 88 11.23 -17.32 -21.18
C THR A 88 12.11 -16.15 -20.77
N ALA A 89 12.72 -15.48 -21.75
CA ALA A 89 13.51 -14.29 -21.47
C ALA A 89 12.63 -13.17 -20.91
N VAL A 90 13.07 -12.55 -19.82
CA VAL A 90 12.50 -11.31 -19.29
C VAL A 90 13.35 -10.16 -19.80
N ASP A 91 12.71 -9.08 -20.24
CA ASP A 91 13.42 -7.89 -20.69
C ASP A 91 14.30 -7.32 -19.55
N PRO A 92 15.63 -7.31 -19.70
CA PRO A 92 16.54 -6.87 -18.65
C PRO A 92 16.44 -5.37 -18.33
N GLU A 93 15.88 -4.55 -19.24
CA GLU A 93 15.60 -3.14 -18.93
C GLU A 93 14.40 -2.99 -17.98
N LEU A 94 13.48 -3.94 -18.01
CA LEU A 94 12.30 -3.92 -17.14
C LEU A 94 12.56 -4.62 -15.81
N PHE A 95 13.28 -5.75 -15.84
CA PHE A 95 13.53 -6.55 -14.63
C PHE A 95 14.79 -7.41 -14.81
N ARG A 96 15.84 -7.15 -14.01
CA ARG A 96 17.06 -7.93 -14.02
C ARG A 96 17.65 -8.11 -12.64
N ARG A 97 18.37 -9.19 -12.45
CA ARG A 97 19.12 -9.43 -11.21
C ARG A 97 20.24 -8.40 -11.04
N ALA A 98 20.33 -7.86 -9.82
CA ALA A 98 21.39 -6.95 -9.40
C ALA A 98 21.72 -7.24 -7.92
N GLY A 99 22.81 -7.98 -7.71
CA GLY A 99 23.15 -8.51 -6.39
C GLY A 99 22.17 -9.60 -5.92
N ASN A 100 21.61 -9.44 -4.74
CA ASN A 100 20.66 -10.37 -4.16
C ASN A 100 19.19 -10.07 -4.52
N ASP A 101 18.94 -8.90 -5.07
CA ASP A 101 17.62 -8.41 -5.44
C ASP A 101 17.52 -8.18 -6.97
N TYR A 102 16.42 -7.65 -7.43
CA TYR A 102 16.14 -7.42 -8.85
C TYR A 102 15.82 -5.95 -9.09
N LEU A 103 16.55 -5.32 -10.01
CA LEU A 103 16.36 -3.93 -10.42
C LEU A 103 15.20 -3.84 -11.42
N VAL A 104 14.28 -2.90 -11.16
CA VAL A 104 13.14 -2.59 -12.01
C VAL A 104 13.41 -1.37 -12.86
N ASN A 105 12.93 -1.37 -14.11
CA ASN A 105 12.96 -0.25 -15.05
C ASN A 105 14.36 0.34 -15.23
N ASP A 106 15.38 -0.51 -15.21
CA ASP A 106 16.79 -0.12 -15.29
C ASP A 106 17.19 0.99 -14.28
N GLY A 107 16.50 1.05 -13.15
CA GLY A 107 16.68 2.08 -12.11
C GLY A 107 16.15 3.47 -12.48
N LYS A 108 15.50 3.62 -13.65
CA LYS A 108 14.94 4.90 -14.11
C LYS A 108 13.84 5.39 -13.18
N SER A 109 13.65 6.71 -13.16
CA SER A 109 12.63 7.36 -12.34
C SER A 109 11.21 6.97 -12.79
N MET A 110 10.35 6.61 -11.82
CA MET A 110 8.91 6.41 -11.99
C MET A 110 8.16 7.53 -11.28
N GLN A 111 7.36 8.27 -12.02
CA GLN A 111 6.51 9.32 -11.46
C GLN A 111 5.41 8.72 -10.57
N SER A 112 4.81 9.56 -9.71
CA SER A 112 3.66 9.17 -8.90
C SER A 112 2.55 8.56 -9.76
N ALA A 113 1.90 7.51 -9.28
CA ALA A 113 0.83 6.76 -9.91
C ALA A 113 1.21 5.99 -11.20
N LEU A 114 2.45 6.11 -11.70
CA LEU A 114 2.90 5.31 -12.84
C LEU A 114 3.34 3.92 -12.42
N SER A 115 3.26 2.99 -13.36
CA SER A 115 3.69 1.60 -13.19
C SER A 115 4.59 1.13 -14.32
N VAL A 116 5.38 0.10 -14.01
CA VAL A 116 6.16 -0.67 -14.95
C VAL A 116 5.64 -2.09 -14.94
N LYS A 117 5.55 -2.72 -16.12
CA LYS A 117 5.05 -4.08 -16.28
C LYS A 117 6.09 -4.94 -16.98
N PHE A 118 6.22 -6.17 -16.51
CA PHE A 118 7.01 -7.20 -17.17
C PHE A 118 6.31 -8.55 -17.07
N ARG A 119 6.73 -9.52 -17.88
CA ARG A 119 6.17 -10.87 -17.89
C ARG A 119 7.26 -11.90 -17.71
N TYR A 120 6.91 -13.00 -17.07
CA TYR A 120 7.73 -14.18 -16.95
C TYR A 120 6.86 -15.44 -17.05
N ALA A 121 7.47 -16.58 -17.33
CA ALA A 121 6.78 -17.88 -17.36
C ALA A 121 7.47 -18.86 -16.41
N TRP A 122 6.70 -19.47 -15.52
CA TRP A 122 7.17 -20.47 -14.57
C TRP A 122 6.01 -21.32 -14.07
N ASP A 123 6.31 -22.48 -13.47
CA ASP A 123 5.29 -23.41 -12.95
C ASP A 123 4.35 -22.79 -11.91
N ARG A 124 4.78 -21.72 -11.24
CA ARG A 124 4.03 -20.97 -10.20
C ARG A 124 4.44 -19.51 -10.12
N ALA A 125 3.60 -18.70 -9.49
CA ALA A 125 3.94 -17.31 -9.19
C ALA A 125 5.01 -17.24 -8.10
N PHE A 126 5.98 -16.33 -8.26
CA PHE A 126 6.97 -16.02 -7.24
C PHE A 126 6.45 -14.96 -6.27
N LYS A 127 6.83 -15.06 -4.99
CA LYS A 127 6.63 -13.98 -4.05
C LYS A 127 7.59 -12.83 -4.39
N MET A 128 7.02 -11.65 -4.64
CA MET A 128 7.78 -10.43 -4.91
C MET A 128 7.36 -9.32 -3.95
N SER A 129 8.34 -8.57 -3.46
CA SER A 129 8.10 -7.43 -2.56
C SER A 129 9.15 -6.35 -2.81
N ALA A 130 8.81 -5.09 -2.53
CA ALA A 130 9.79 -4.01 -2.56
C ALA A 130 10.91 -4.27 -1.55
N ALA A 131 12.15 -4.08 -1.96
CA ALA A 131 13.35 -4.24 -1.13
C ALA A 131 13.98 -2.88 -0.81
N SER A 132 14.10 -2.01 -1.80
CA SER A 132 14.60 -0.64 -1.65
C SER A 132 14.22 0.24 -2.82
N PHE A 133 14.26 1.55 -2.62
CA PHE A 133 14.14 2.57 -3.65
C PHE A 133 14.66 3.92 -3.12
N GLN A 134 14.79 4.89 -3.99
CA GLN A 134 15.10 6.27 -3.66
C GLN A 134 13.92 7.16 -4.04
N ALA A 135 13.36 7.89 -3.07
CA ALA A 135 12.30 8.87 -3.32
C ALA A 135 12.90 10.25 -3.61
N ASN A 136 12.36 10.94 -4.61
CA ASN A 136 12.70 12.30 -4.95
C ASN A 136 11.46 13.18 -4.82
N CYS A 137 11.29 13.75 -3.63
CA CYS A 137 10.20 14.66 -3.29
C CYS A 137 10.67 16.10 -3.52
N ARG A 138 10.43 16.63 -4.71
CA ARG A 138 10.61 18.07 -4.93
C ARG A 138 9.45 18.81 -4.30
N TRP A 139 9.72 19.62 -3.29
CA TRP A 139 8.78 20.62 -2.79
C TRP A 139 8.49 21.59 -3.93
N ILE A 140 7.28 21.58 -4.44
CA ILE A 140 6.82 22.67 -5.29
C ILE A 140 6.49 23.81 -4.33
N ASN A 141 7.47 24.67 -4.09
CA ASN A 141 7.19 25.97 -3.51
C ASN A 141 6.27 26.68 -4.51
N LYS A 142 4.96 26.66 -4.25
CA LYS A 142 4.06 27.66 -4.81
C LYS A 142 4.44 28.99 -4.19
N GLU A 143 5.41 29.66 -4.78
CA GLU A 143 5.50 31.10 -4.61
C GLU A 143 4.23 31.70 -5.23
N ASN A 144 3.39 32.20 -4.35
CA ASN A 144 2.25 33.02 -4.75
C ASN A 144 2.79 34.29 -5.42
N HIS A 145 2.48 34.44 -6.71
CA HIS A 145 2.37 35.75 -7.35
C HIS A 145 0.91 36.16 -7.42
#